data_130cb0944b058eb95b76b8a44bf09d49
#
_entry.id   130cb0944b058eb95b76b8a44bf09d49
#
_cell.length_a   1.000
_cell.length_b   1.000
_cell.length_c   1.000
_cell.angle_alpha   90.00
_cell.angle_beta   90.00
_cell.angle_gamma   90.00
#
_symmetry.space_group_name_H-M   'P 1'
#
loop_
_entity.id
_entity.type
_entity.pdbx_description
1 polymer ?
#
loop_
_entity_poly.entity_id
_entity_poly.type
_entity_poly.pdbx_seq_one_letter_code
_entity_poly.pdbx_strand_id
1 'polypeptide(L)'
;MDSNDLEREKGITILAKNTAVQYTGPLAAKYGHPEGITLNIIDTPGHADFGGEVERGISMVDGVVLLVDASEGPLPQTRFVLRKALEAKLPVILCVNKTDRPDARIEEVVGESSDLLLGLAQDVIEEGIDLDEDALFDLPVIYCAAKAGYASENQPENGGLPDNEDLEPLFEAIIKNIPAPEYEEGAPLQAHVANIDSSDFLGRLGLVRIYNCLLYTSPSPRDRSLS
;
A
#
# COMPACT_ATOMS: atom_id res chain seq x y z
N MET A 1 -9.37 -12.13 -0.87
CA MET A 1 -9.74 -10.79 -1.33
C MET A 1 -10.63 -10.80 -2.55
N ASP A 2 -10.49 -11.75 -3.50
CA ASP A 2 -11.30 -11.78 -4.72
C ASP A 2 -12.75 -12.20 -4.45
N SER A 3 -13.62 -11.21 -4.30
CA SER A 3 -15.04 -11.41 -3.98
C SER A 3 -15.94 -11.37 -5.22
N ASN A 4 -15.42 -10.91 -6.35
CA ASN A 4 -16.17 -10.82 -7.61
C ASN A 4 -15.93 -12.06 -8.48
N ASP A 5 -16.98 -12.65 -9.03
CA ASP A 5 -16.87 -13.85 -9.87
C ASP A 5 -15.96 -13.64 -11.09
N LEU A 6 -15.94 -12.43 -11.66
CA LEU A 6 -15.05 -12.05 -12.76
C LEU A 6 -13.57 -11.99 -12.32
N GLU A 7 -13.26 -11.56 -11.11
CA GLU A 7 -11.90 -11.55 -10.56
C GLU A 7 -11.38 -12.96 -10.34
N ARG A 8 -12.25 -13.85 -9.82
CA ARG A 8 -11.93 -15.27 -9.63
C ARG A 8 -11.70 -16.00 -10.94
N GLU A 9 -12.51 -15.70 -11.97
CA GLU A 9 -12.38 -16.31 -13.30
C GLU A 9 -11.11 -15.85 -14.02
N LYS A 10 -10.77 -14.56 -13.91
CA LYS A 10 -9.63 -13.95 -14.61
C LYS A 10 -8.34 -13.94 -13.79
N GLY A 11 -8.41 -14.16 -12.47
CA GLY A 11 -7.26 -14.12 -11.57
C GLY A 11 -6.58 -12.75 -11.45
N ILE A 12 -7.36 -11.68 -11.65
CA ILE A 12 -6.86 -10.28 -11.56
C ILE A 12 -7.78 -9.45 -10.66
N THR A 13 -7.21 -8.50 -9.93
CA THR A 13 -7.96 -7.49 -9.18
C THR A 13 -8.55 -6.46 -10.14
N ILE A 14 -9.85 -6.22 -10.08
CA ILE A 14 -10.57 -5.26 -10.94
C ILE A 14 -10.89 -3.99 -10.17
N LEU A 15 -11.35 -4.12 -8.92
CA LEU A 15 -11.72 -3.00 -8.05
C LEU A 15 -10.74 -2.86 -6.90
N ALA A 16 -10.40 -1.63 -6.56
CA ALA A 16 -9.61 -1.34 -5.37
C ALA A 16 -10.35 -1.80 -4.11
N LYS A 17 -9.68 -2.56 -3.26
CA LYS A 17 -10.25 -3.13 -2.03
C LYS A 17 -9.50 -2.63 -0.81
N ASN A 18 -10.25 -2.20 0.18
CA ASN A 18 -9.72 -1.83 1.49
C ASN A 18 -9.82 -3.00 2.46
N THR A 19 -8.72 -3.31 3.14
CA THR A 19 -8.65 -4.31 4.21
C THR A 19 -7.91 -3.72 5.39
N ALA A 20 -8.55 -3.73 6.56
CA ALA A 20 -7.91 -3.31 7.80
C ALA A 20 -7.22 -4.50 8.47
N VAL A 21 -5.94 -4.34 8.80
CA VAL A 21 -5.15 -5.31 9.56
C VAL A 21 -4.80 -4.70 10.90
N GLN A 22 -5.20 -5.35 11.98
CA GLN A 22 -4.82 -4.96 13.34
C GLN A 22 -3.49 -5.64 13.67
N TYR A 23 -2.42 -4.87 13.68
CA TYR A 23 -1.11 -5.36 14.09
C TYR A 23 -0.91 -5.15 15.60
N THR A 24 -0.78 -6.23 16.35
CA THR A 24 -0.59 -6.25 17.82
C THR A 24 0.75 -6.88 18.22
N GLY A 25 1.66 -7.04 17.28
CA GLY A 25 2.98 -7.62 17.50
C GLY A 25 3.93 -6.70 18.28
N PRO A 26 5.14 -7.17 18.60
CA PRO A 26 6.11 -6.47 19.43
C PRO A 26 6.54 -5.11 18.86
N LEU A 27 6.50 -4.94 17.54
CA LEU A 27 6.83 -3.68 16.89
C LEU A 27 5.84 -2.55 17.25
N ALA A 28 4.56 -2.86 17.45
CA ALA A 28 3.59 -1.85 17.86
C ALA A 28 4.02 -1.14 19.15
N ALA A 29 4.45 -1.90 20.16
CA ALA A 29 4.98 -1.33 21.41
C ALA A 29 6.31 -0.60 21.21
N LYS A 30 7.20 -1.15 20.36
CA LYS A 30 8.50 -0.53 20.01
C LYS A 30 8.32 0.87 19.42
N TYR A 31 7.28 1.05 18.60
CA TYR A 31 6.95 2.33 17.95
C TYR A 31 5.92 3.18 18.73
N GLY A 32 5.68 2.87 20.01
CA GLY A 32 4.87 3.69 20.92
C GLY A 32 3.36 3.41 20.89
N HIS A 33 2.94 2.31 20.29
CA HIS A 33 1.54 1.90 20.16
C HIS A 33 1.26 0.56 20.85
N PRO A 34 1.32 0.47 22.18
CA PRO A 34 1.16 -0.80 22.91
C PRO A 34 -0.22 -1.45 22.72
N GLU A 35 -1.24 -0.67 22.35
CA GLU A 35 -2.60 -1.13 22.04
C GLU A 35 -2.71 -1.76 20.64
N GLY A 36 -1.65 -1.65 19.84
CA GLY A 36 -1.60 -2.08 18.45
C GLY A 36 -1.74 -0.95 17.43
N ILE A 37 -1.46 -1.28 16.18
CA ILE A 37 -1.53 -0.35 15.04
C ILE A 37 -2.53 -0.91 14.03
N THR A 38 -3.45 -0.08 13.56
CA THR A 38 -4.35 -0.44 12.46
C THR A 38 -3.73 0.00 11.14
N LEU A 39 -3.43 -0.96 10.28
CA LEU A 39 -2.95 -0.75 8.92
C LEU A 39 -4.12 -0.93 7.96
N ASN A 40 -4.49 0.13 7.26
CA ASN A 40 -5.50 0.07 6.19
C ASN A 40 -4.78 -0.17 4.86
N ILE A 41 -4.94 -1.35 4.31
CA ILE A 41 -4.31 -1.76 3.05
C ILE A 41 -5.32 -1.60 1.93
N ILE A 42 -4.97 -0.81 0.93
CA ILE A 42 -5.75 -0.65 -0.30
C ILE A 42 -5.05 -1.43 -1.40
N ASP A 43 -5.64 -2.55 -1.79
CA ASP A 43 -5.18 -3.35 -2.92
C ASP A 43 -5.69 -2.71 -4.21
N THR A 44 -4.75 -2.30 -5.08
CA THR A 44 -5.07 -1.64 -6.35
C THR A 44 -4.93 -2.60 -7.51
N PRO A 45 -5.81 -2.51 -8.54
CA PRO A 45 -5.63 -3.32 -9.74
C PRO A 45 -4.31 -2.99 -10.43
N GLY A 46 -3.60 -4.04 -10.88
CA GLY A 46 -2.32 -3.91 -11.60
C GLY A 46 -2.47 -3.66 -13.09
N HIS A 47 -3.67 -3.51 -13.64
CA HIS A 47 -3.89 -3.36 -15.08
C HIS A 47 -4.07 -1.89 -15.48
N ALA A 48 -3.43 -1.48 -16.59
CA ALA A 48 -3.44 -0.08 -17.07
C ALA A 48 -4.85 0.46 -17.37
N ASP A 49 -5.81 -0.42 -17.69
CA ASP A 49 -7.19 -0.03 -17.98
C ASP A 49 -7.94 0.53 -16.76
N PHE A 50 -7.42 0.31 -15.55
CA PHE A 50 -8.03 0.74 -14.28
C PHE A 50 -7.33 1.95 -13.65
N GLY A 51 -6.72 2.83 -14.43
CA GLY A 51 -6.01 4.00 -13.94
C GLY A 51 -6.79 4.88 -12.97
N GLY A 52 -8.10 5.04 -13.18
CA GLY A 52 -8.98 5.79 -12.29
C GLY A 52 -9.14 5.14 -10.88
N GLU A 53 -9.07 3.80 -10.79
CA GLU A 53 -9.08 3.10 -9.48
C GLU A 53 -7.75 3.30 -8.74
N VAL A 54 -6.65 3.31 -9.48
CA VAL A 54 -5.32 3.59 -8.94
C VAL A 54 -5.24 5.00 -8.38
N GLU A 55 -5.70 6.01 -9.13
CA GLU A 55 -5.71 7.42 -8.67
C GLU A 55 -6.58 7.60 -7.42
N ARG A 56 -7.74 6.96 -7.38
CA ARG A 56 -8.59 6.95 -6.17
C ARG A 56 -7.90 6.30 -4.98
N GLY A 57 -7.25 5.15 -5.18
CA GLY A 57 -6.46 4.47 -4.15
C GLY A 57 -5.35 5.36 -3.60
N ILE A 58 -4.54 5.94 -4.48
CA ILE A 58 -3.43 6.84 -4.12
C ILE A 58 -3.91 8.06 -3.33
N SER A 59 -5.07 8.62 -3.64
CA SER A 59 -5.61 9.78 -2.91
C SER A 59 -6.03 9.46 -1.47
N MET A 60 -6.09 8.18 -1.09
CA MET A 60 -6.55 7.75 0.24
C MET A 60 -5.45 7.21 1.15
N VAL A 61 -4.21 7.10 0.68
CA VAL A 61 -3.12 6.45 1.41
C VAL A 61 -2.07 7.44 1.88
N ASP A 62 -1.24 7.01 2.83
CA ASP A 62 -0.14 7.78 3.40
C ASP A 62 1.22 7.27 2.91
N GLY A 63 1.24 6.18 2.14
CA GLY A 63 2.43 5.61 1.51
C GLY A 63 2.10 4.46 0.58
N VAL A 64 3.07 3.99 -0.15
CA VAL A 64 2.92 2.96 -1.19
C VAL A 64 3.93 1.83 -0.98
N VAL A 65 3.45 0.60 -1.01
CA VAL A 65 4.28 -0.59 -1.17
C VAL A 65 4.25 -0.99 -2.64
N LEU A 66 5.35 -0.76 -3.34
CA LEU A 66 5.53 -1.11 -4.73
C LEU A 66 5.89 -2.59 -4.83
N LEU A 67 4.95 -3.41 -5.26
CA LEU A 67 5.15 -4.86 -5.38
C LEU A 67 5.70 -5.21 -6.76
N VAL A 68 6.89 -5.83 -6.81
CA VAL A 68 7.55 -6.23 -8.05
C VAL A 68 7.89 -7.73 -8.00
N ASP A 69 7.66 -8.44 -9.09
CA ASP A 69 8.04 -9.85 -9.23
C ASP A 69 9.56 -9.97 -9.45
N ALA A 70 10.21 -10.82 -8.66
CA ALA A 70 11.66 -11.03 -8.70
C ALA A 70 12.19 -11.56 -10.04
N SER A 71 11.34 -12.11 -10.91
CA SER A 71 11.72 -12.62 -12.23
C SER A 71 11.34 -11.66 -13.37
N GLU A 72 10.18 -11.02 -13.27
CA GLU A 72 9.64 -10.16 -14.34
C GLU A 72 10.18 -8.73 -14.26
N GLY A 73 10.43 -8.23 -13.05
CA GLY A 73 10.82 -6.84 -12.81
C GLY A 73 9.64 -5.87 -12.91
N PRO A 74 9.92 -4.55 -12.95
CA PRO A 74 8.89 -3.53 -13.05
C PRO A 74 8.22 -3.54 -14.41
N LEU A 75 6.91 -3.75 -14.44
CA LEU A 75 6.09 -3.77 -15.64
C LEU A 75 5.66 -2.33 -16.06
N PRO A 76 5.15 -2.13 -17.30
CA PRO A 76 4.70 -0.82 -17.75
C PRO A 76 3.66 -0.14 -16.84
N GLN A 77 2.75 -0.91 -16.26
CA GLN A 77 1.77 -0.41 -15.30
C GLN A 77 2.40 0.06 -13.99
N THR A 78 3.52 -0.53 -13.58
CA THR A 78 4.30 -0.10 -12.41
C THR A 78 4.75 1.34 -12.56
N ARG A 79 5.19 1.73 -13.77
CA ARG A 79 5.58 3.11 -14.11
C ARG A 79 4.45 4.11 -13.84
N PHE A 80 3.22 3.79 -14.24
CA PHE A 80 2.08 4.68 -14.06
C PHE A 80 1.76 4.87 -12.55
N VAL A 81 1.67 3.77 -11.79
CA VAL A 81 1.38 3.82 -10.35
C VAL A 81 2.45 4.58 -9.59
N LEU A 82 3.73 4.30 -9.90
CA LEU A 82 4.87 4.92 -9.25
C LEU A 82 4.92 6.43 -9.53
N ARG A 83 4.68 6.85 -10.78
CA ARG A 83 4.58 8.27 -11.13
C ARG A 83 3.49 8.98 -10.31
N LYS A 84 2.30 8.38 -10.19
CA LYS A 84 1.20 8.94 -9.40
C LYS A 84 1.52 9.02 -7.90
N ALA A 85 2.26 8.07 -7.36
CA ALA A 85 2.74 8.10 -5.99
C ALA A 85 3.73 9.26 -5.77
N LEU A 86 4.67 9.47 -6.70
CA LEU A 86 5.62 10.58 -6.66
C LEU A 86 4.92 11.95 -6.81
N GLU A 87 3.97 12.09 -7.74
CA GLU A 87 3.15 13.30 -7.89
C GLU A 87 2.41 13.65 -6.58
N ALA A 88 1.98 12.64 -5.84
CA ALA A 88 1.33 12.77 -4.53
C ALA A 88 2.32 12.89 -3.35
N LYS A 89 3.63 12.88 -3.60
CA LYS A 89 4.71 12.94 -2.60
C LYS A 89 4.63 11.84 -1.54
N LEU A 90 4.15 10.66 -1.92
CA LEU A 90 4.02 9.53 -1.01
C LEU A 90 5.35 8.80 -0.86
N PRO A 91 5.73 8.41 0.37
CA PRO A 91 6.86 7.50 0.57
C PRO A 91 6.59 6.17 -0.11
N VAL A 92 7.65 5.60 -0.71
CA VAL A 92 7.60 4.34 -1.45
C VAL A 92 8.49 3.31 -0.76
N ILE A 93 7.98 2.10 -0.59
CA ILE A 93 8.73 0.91 -0.16
C ILE A 93 8.73 -0.06 -1.34
N LEU A 94 9.90 -0.53 -1.75
CA LEU A 94 10.02 -1.57 -2.77
C LEU A 94 9.89 -2.95 -2.12
N CYS A 95 8.92 -3.73 -2.55
CA CYS A 95 8.75 -5.13 -2.14
C CYS A 95 9.02 -6.06 -3.33
N VAL A 96 10.16 -6.71 -3.33
CA VAL A 96 10.53 -7.71 -4.33
C VAL A 96 9.98 -9.07 -3.89
N ASN A 97 8.93 -9.53 -4.57
CA ASN A 97 8.20 -10.74 -4.22
C ASN A 97 8.56 -11.90 -5.14
N LYS A 98 8.25 -13.12 -4.68
CA LYS A 98 8.54 -14.39 -5.36
C LYS A 98 10.04 -14.64 -5.55
N THR A 99 10.85 -14.29 -4.54
CA THR A 99 12.29 -14.54 -4.54
C THR A 99 12.65 -16.03 -4.65
N ASP A 100 11.73 -16.89 -4.23
CA ASP A 100 11.79 -18.36 -4.28
C ASP A 100 11.64 -18.98 -5.68
N ARG A 101 11.39 -18.15 -6.69
CA ARG A 101 11.30 -18.62 -8.08
C ARG A 101 12.68 -19.00 -8.63
N PRO A 102 12.80 -20.11 -9.38
CA PRO A 102 14.08 -20.54 -9.98
C PRO A 102 14.65 -19.54 -11.00
N ASP A 103 13.78 -18.73 -11.60
CA ASP A 103 14.11 -17.70 -12.59
C ASP A 103 14.22 -16.29 -11.98
N ALA A 104 14.29 -16.18 -10.66
CA ALA A 104 14.48 -14.90 -9.96
C ALA A 104 15.85 -14.28 -10.33
N ARG A 105 15.85 -12.94 -10.55
CA ARG A 105 17.01 -12.11 -10.84
C ARG A 105 17.00 -10.87 -9.94
N ILE A 106 17.06 -11.11 -8.64
CA ILE A 106 16.72 -10.16 -7.58
C ILE A 106 17.51 -8.85 -7.69
N GLU A 107 18.85 -8.94 -7.82
CA GLU A 107 19.72 -7.76 -7.90
C GLU A 107 19.40 -6.89 -9.13
N GLU A 108 19.15 -7.52 -10.29
CA GLU A 108 18.78 -6.81 -11.51
C GLU A 108 17.42 -6.10 -11.34
N VAL A 109 16.44 -6.78 -10.75
CA VAL A 109 15.07 -6.24 -10.52
C VAL A 109 15.10 -5.07 -9.55
N VAL A 110 15.91 -5.12 -8.50
CA VAL A 110 16.12 -3.98 -7.59
C VAL A 110 16.74 -2.81 -8.35
N GLY A 111 17.78 -3.06 -9.17
CA GLY A 111 18.40 -2.03 -10.02
C GLY A 111 17.41 -1.40 -10.98
N GLU A 112 16.68 -2.22 -11.76
CA GLU A 112 15.66 -1.76 -12.71
C GLU A 112 14.56 -0.92 -12.02
N SER A 113 14.16 -1.31 -10.82
CA SER A 113 13.12 -0.61 -10.04
C SER A 113 13.63 0.72 -9.50
N SER A 114 14.89 0.78 -9.04
CA SER A 114 15.55 2.00 -8.57
C SER A 114 15.78 2.99 -9.73
N ASP A 115 16.25 2.51 -10.88
CA ASP A 115 16.44 3.33 -12.08
C ASP A 115 15.10 3.91 -12.56
N LEU A 116 14.03 3.12 -12.53
CA LEU A 116 12.69 3.57 -12.85
C LEU A 116 12.21 4.66 -11.91
N LEU A 117 12.41 4.47 -10.58
CA LEU A 117 12.04 5.46 -9.57
C LEU A 117 12.77 6.79 -9.80
N LEU A 118 14.09 6.75 -9.93
CA LEU A 118 14.92 7.94 -10.11
C LEU A 118 14.59 8.67 -11.41
N GLY A 119 14.39 7.93 -12.51
CA GLY A 119 14.00 8.53 -13.79
C GLY A 119 12.64 9.22 -13.72
N LEU A 120 11.65 8.60 -13.05
CA LEU A 120 10.33 9.22 -12.86
C LEU A 120 10.38 10.40 -11.90
N ALA A 121 11.19 10.33 -10.84
CA ALA A 121 11.37 11.43 -9.91
C ALA A 121 11.95 12.66 -10.61
N GLN A 122 12.94 12.47 -11.48
CA GLN A 122 13.49 13.56 -12.30
C GLN A 122 12.42 14.19 -13.20
N ASP A 123 11.62 13.37 -13.92
CA ASP A 123 10.50 13.86 -14.75
C ASP A 123 9.53 14.73 -13.93
N VAL A 124 9.17 14.27 -12.71
CA VAL A 124 8.21 14.94 -11.81
C VAL A 124 8.80 16.25 -11.24
N ILE A 125 10.10 16.28 -10.91
CA ILE A 125 10.81 17.48 -10.48
C ILE A 125 10.88 18.53 -11.61
N GLU A 126 11.17 18.11 -12.85
CA GLU A 126 11.16 18.98 -14.02
C GLU A 126 9.78 19.62 -14.30
N GLU A 127 8.70 18.94 -13.92
CA GLU A 127 7.33 19.46 -13.95
C GLU A 127 7.02 20.44 -12.81
N GLY A 128 7.95 20.67 -11.89
CA GLY A 128 7.84 21.65 -10.81
C GLY A 128 7.32 21.11 -9.51
N ILE A 129 7.26 19.80 -9.32
CA ILE A 129 6.91 19.15 -8.05
C ILE A 129 8.19 19.00 -7.24
N ASP A 130 8.21 19.61 -6.06
CA ASP A 130 9.32 19.51 -5.11
C ASP A 130 9.28 18.15 -4.41
N LEU A 131 10.26 17.29 -4.66
CA LEU A 131 10.46 15.99 -4.02
C LEU A 131 11.72 16.02 -3.14
N ASP A 132 11.70 15.23 -2.08
CA ASP A 132 12.89 14.98 -1.26
C ASP A 132 13.80 13.98 -1.97
N GLU A 133 14.83 14.49 -2.67
CA GLU A 133 15.76 13.66 -3.42
C GLU A 133 16.55 12.71 -2.52
N ASP A 134 16.90 13.11 -1.29
CA ASP A 134 17.65 12.27 -0.35
C ASP A 134 16.82 11.05 0.05
N ALA A 135 15.51 11.22 0.25
CA ALA A 135 14.60 10.11 0.55
C ALA A 135 14.44 9.13 -0.64
N LEU A 136 14.64 9.58 -1.87
CA LEU A 136 14.56 8.72 -3.05
C LEU A 136 15.80 7.82 -3.21
N PHE A 137 16.97 8.27 -2.74
CA PHE A 137 18.20 7.46 -2.76
C PHE A 137 18.22 6.38 -1.67
N ASP A 138 17.49 6.58 -0.57
CA ASP A 138 17.38 5.61 0.54
C ASP A 138 16.09 4.79 0.42
N LEU A 139 15.81 4.25 -0.77
CA LEU A 139 14.62 3.44 -1.03
C LEU A 139 14.63 2.18 -0.16
N PRO A 140 13.67 2.02 0.78
CA PRO A 140 13.55 0.80 1.56
C PRO A 140 13.19 -0.39 0.66
N VAL A 141 13.99 -1.47 0.73
CA VAL A 141 13.76 -2.70 -0.04
C VAL A 141 13.45 -3.85 0.89
N ILE A 142 12.37 -4.56 0.62
CA ILE A 142 11.97 -5.77 1.33
C ILE A 142 11.86 -6.91 0.32
N TYR A 143 12.41 -8.04 0.69
CA TYR A 143 12.39 -9.27 -0.11
C TYR A 143 11.35 -10.22 0.46
N CYS A 144 10.48 -10.75 -0.39
CA CYS A 144 9.36 -11.57 0.03
C CYS A 144 9.23 -12.86 -0.79
N ALA A 145 8.79 -13.90 -0.11
CA ALA A 145 8.18 -15.09 -0.70
C ALA A 145 6.77 -15.21 -0.11
N ALA A 146 5.86 -14.34 -0.56
CA ALA A 146 4.55 -14.13 0.07
C ALA A 146 3.71 -15.40 0.14
N LYS A 147 3.85 -16.33 -0.81
CA LYS A 147 3.17 -17.64 -0.78
C LYS A 147 3.64 -18.50 0.39
N ALA A 148 4.90 -18.39 0.77
CA ALA A 148 5.48 -19.09 1.93
C ALA A 148 5.25 -18.31 3.25
N GLY A 149 4.92 -17.02 3.18
CA GLY A 149 4.76 -16.13 4.33
C GLY A 149 6.07 -15.57 4.85
N TYR A 150 7.12 -15.51 4.04
CA TYR A 150 8.48 -15.09 4.42
C TYR A 150 8.80 -13.69 3.90
N ALA A 151 9.49 -12.90 4.71
CA ALA A 151 10.00 -11.59 4.33
C ALA A 151 11.33 -11.29 5.03
N SER A 152 12.19 -10.46 4.42
CA SER A 152 13.46 -10.02 4.99
C SER A 152 13.90 -8.67 4.42
N GLU A 153 14.69 -7.91 5.19
CA GLU A 153 15.47 -6.76 4.69
C GLU A 153 16.77 -7.24 3.98
N ASN A 154 17.23 -8.47 4.27
CA ASN A 154 18.41 -9.03 3.65
C ASN A 154 18.04 -9.67 2.32
N GLN A 155 18.83 -9.36 1.28
CA GLN A 155 18.64 -9.95 -0.04
C GLN A 155 18.96 -11.46 -0.01
N PRO A 156 18.01 -12.34 -0.33
CA PRO A 156 18.29 -13.77 -0.48
C PRO A 156 19.04 -14.07 -1.79
N GLU A 157 19.58 -15.28 -1.92
CA GLU A 157 20.06 -15.77 -3.20
C GLU A 157 18.89 -15.93 -4.20
N ASN A 158 19.18 -15.82 -5.50
CA ASN A 158 18.18 -16.03 -6.54
C ASN A 158 17.57 -17.45 -6.43
N GLY A 159 16.25 -17.51 -6.34
CA GLY A 159 15.52 -18.76 -6.09
C GLY A 159 15.50 -19.19 -4.62
N GLY A 160 16.01 -18.34 -3.71
CA GLY A 160 16.03 -18.58 -2.28
C GLY A 160 14.84 -17.99 -1.54
N LEU A 161 14.57 -18.54 -0.36
CA LEU A 161 13.62 -17.94 0.58
C LEU A 161 14.32 -16.85 1.40
N PRO A 162 13.59 -15.77 1.78
CA PRO A 162 14.06 -14.83 2.79
C PRO A 162 14.46 -15.53 4.09
N ASP A 163 15.38 -14.94 4.84
CA ASP A 163 15.96 -15.52 6.06
C ASP A 163 15.06 -15.45 7.31
N ASN A 164 13.92 -14.75 7.23
CA ASN A 164 12.93 -14.68 8.29
C ASN A 164 11.63 -15.39 7.89
N GLU A 165 11.11 -16.26 8.76
CA GLU A 165 9.98 -17.17 8.50
C GLU A 165 8.60 -16.53 8.76
N ASP A 166 8.51 -15.20 8.75
CA ASP A 166 7.27 -14.45 8.88
C ASP A 166 7.29 -13.14 8.06
N LEU A 167 6.22 -12.37 8.12
CA LEU A 167 6.08 -11.07 7.44
C LEU A 167 6.43 -9.87 8.35
N GLU A 168 6.98 -10.11 9.54
CA GLU A 168 7.33 -9.05 10.50
C GLU A 168 8.23 -7.96 9.88
N PRO A 169 9.29 -8.30 9.08
CA PRO A 169 10.12 -7.28 8.44
C PRO A 169 9.35 -6.36 7.48
N LEU A 170 8.33 -6.88 6.79
CA LEU A 170 7.46 -6.06 5.93
C LEU A 170 6.63 -5.09 6.77
N PHE A 171 6.05 -5.56 7.87
CA PHE A 171 5.30 -4.69 8.78
C PHE A 171 6.21 -3.64 9.44
N GLU A 172 7.44 -4.01 9.82
CA GLU A 172 8.41 -3.07 10.36
C GLU A 172 8.77 -1.99 9.34
N ALA A 173 9.02 -2.36 8.09
CA ALA A 173 9.30 -1.42 7.02
C ALA A 173 8.13 -0.44 6.80
N ILE A 174 6.88 -0.93 6.82
CA ILE A 174 5.69 -0.09 6.68
C ILE A 174 5.59 0.90 7.85
N ILE A 175 5.68 0.42 9.09
CA ILE A 175 5.52 1.25 10.30
C ILE A 175 6.65 2.29 10.41
N LYS A 176 7.87 1.95 9.98
CA LYS A 176 9.04 2.81 10.05
C LYS A 176 9.03 3.92 9.00
N ASN A 177 8.60 3.61 7.77
CA ASN A 177 8.79 4.48 6.61
C ASN A 177 7.51 5.19 6.16
N ILE A 178 6.33 4.71 6.54
CA ILE A 178 5.06 5.37 6.21
C ILE A 178 4.56 6.12 7.44
N PRO A 179 4.44 7.47 7.36
CA PRO A 179 3.98 8.27 8.49
C PRO A 179 2.52 7.98 8.82
N ALA A 180 2.15 8.18 10.09
CA ALA A 180 0.75 8.20 10.48
C ALA A 180 0.03 9.39 9.83
N PRO A 181 -1.30 9.31 9.60
CA PRO A 181 -2.06 10.42 9.07
C PRO A 181 -1.93 11.67 9.94
N GLU A 182 -1.61 12.80 9.34
CA GLU A 182 -1.60 14.09 10.03
C GLU A 182 -3.02 14.66 10.11
N TYR A 183 -3.37 15.26 11.24
CA TYR A 183 -4.66 15.92 11.44
C TYR A 183 -4.51 17.17 12.30
N GLU A 184 -5.39 18.13 12.15
CA GLU A 184 -5.42 19.34 12.96
C GLU A 184 -6.37 19.13 14.16
N GLU A 185 -5.83 19.23 15.39
CA GLU A 185 -6.62 19.05 16.60
C GLU A 185 -7.66 20.17 16.75
N GLY A 186 -8.90 19.80 16.96
CA GLY A 186 -10.01 20.74 17.09
C GLY A 186 -10.59 21.26 15.77
N ALA A 187 -10.04 20.89 14.62
CA ALA A 187 -10.62 21.20 13.32
C ALA A 187 -12.00 20.53 13.12
N PRO A 188 -12.90 21.12 12.33
CA PRO A 188 -14.16 20.47 11.99
C PRO A 188 -13.93 19.20 11.16
N LEU A 189 -14.90 18.28 11.16
CA LEU A 189 -14.85 17.06 10.37
C LEU A 189 -14.62 17.38 8.90
N GLN A 190 -13.53 16.88 8.37
CA GLN A 190 -13.19 16.91 6.96
C GLN A 190 -13.03 15.48 6.44
N ALA A 191 -13.91 15.10 5.55
CA ALA A 191 -13.94 13.75 4.98
C ALA A 191 -14.14 13.81 3.47
N HIS A 192 -13.42 12.95 2.74
CA HIS A 192 -13.50 12.84 1.29
C HIS A 192 -14.00 11.46 0.91
N VAL A 193 -15.12 11.39 0.18
CA VAL A 193 -15.64 10.13 -0.37
C VAL A 193 -14.85 9.82 -1.63
N ALA A 194 -14.01 8.81 -1.56
CA ALA A 194 -13.14 8.40 -2.67
C ALA A 194 -13.78 7.33 -3.56
N ASN A 195 -14.62 6.44 -2.99
CA ASN A 195 -15.31 5.42 -3.76
C ASN A 195 -16.71 5.14 -3.22
N ILE A 196 -17.59 4.64 -4.08
CA ILE A 196 -18.97 4.29 -3.73
C ILE A 196 -19.14 2.80 -4.03
N ASP A 197 -19.69 2.08 -3.07
CA ASP A 197 -20.04 0.66 -3.16
C ASP A 197 -21.53 0.47 -2.85
N SER A 198 -22.02 -0.73 -2.97
CA SER A 198 -23.38 -1.09 -2.64
C SER A 198 -23.46 -2.44 -1.93
N SER A 199 -24.28 -2.50 -0.91
CA SER A 199 -24.62 -3.72 -0.21
C SER A 199 -26.11 -3.97 -0.35
N ASP A 200 -26.51 -5.19 -0.64
CA ASP A 200 -27.93 -5.57 -0.71
C ASP A 200 -28.65 -5.36 0.63
N PHE A 201 -27.90 -5.40 1.73
CA PHE A 201 -28.43 -5.24 3.08
C PHE A 201 -28.38 -3.80 3.59
N LEU A 202 -27.27 -3.07 3.35
CA LEU A 202 -27.04 -1.71 3.87
C LEU A 202 -27.37 -0.61 2.84
N GLY A 203 -27.58 -0.95 1.58
CA GLY A 203 -27.76 0.01 0.51
C GLY A 203 -26.43 0.59 0.02
N ARG A 204 -26.40 1.88 -0.29
CA ARG A 204 -25.21 2.56 -0.80
C ARG A 204 -24.19 2.77 0.32
N LEU A 205 -22.95 2.41 0.03
CA LEU A 205 -21.79 2.56 0.91
C LEU A 205 -20.84 3.59 0.31
N GLY A 206 -20.21 4.40 1.15
CA GLY A 206 -19.12 5.29 0.76
C GLY A 206 -17.82 4.86 1.42
N LEU A 207 -16.76 4.64 0.64
CA LEU A 207 -15.41 4.52 1.15
C LEU A 207 -14.86 5.94 1.33
N VAL A 208 -14.53 6.30 2.57
CA VAL A 208 -14.26 7.68 2.96
C VAL A 208 -12.89 7.76 3.63
N ARG A 209 -12.06 8.71 3.20
CA ARG A 209 -10.89 9.14 3.97
C ARG A 209 -11.29 10.30 4.89
N ILE A 210 -10.99 10.17 6.17
CA ILE A 210 -11.16 11.24 7.17
C ILE A 210 -9.81 11.95 7.33
N TYR A 211 -9.77 13.25 7.07
CA TYR A 211 -8.57 14.07 7.21
C TYR A 211 -8.50 14.74 8.57
N ASN A 212 -9.63 15.23 9.09
CA ASN A 212 -9.68 15.90 10.37
C ASN A 212 -10.90 15.47 11.19
N CYS A 213 -10.77 15.54 12.52
CA CYS A 213 -11.76 15.13 13.49
C CYS A 213 -12.00 13.61 13.49
N LEU A 214 -12.89 13.18 14.36
CA LEU A 214 -13.28 11.77 14.53
C LEU A 214 -14.73 11.58 14.09
N LEU A 215 -14.97 10.53 13.31
CA LEU A 215 -16.31 10.05 13.06
C LEU A 215 -16.64 9.00 14.13
N TYR A 216 -17.44 9.40 15.12
CA TYR A 216 -17.91 8.43 16.12
C TYR A 216 -18.96 7.53 15.49
N THR A 217 -18.71 6.21 15.54
CA THR A 217 -19.75 5.20 15.30
C THR A 217 -20.66 5.17 16.53
N SER A 218 -21.54 6.16 16.64
CA SER A 218 -22.60 6.14 17.63
C SER A 218 -23.73 5.23 17.15
N PRO A 219 -24.44 4.51 18.01
CA PRO A 219 -25.64 3.84 17.61
C PRO A 219 -26.59 4.88 16.96
N SER A 220 -27.07 4.54 15.77
CA SER A 220 -28.00 5.38 15.01
C SER A 220 -29.18 5.77 15.90
N PRO A 221 -29.79 6.95 15.71
CA PRO A 221 -31.03 7.30 16.41
C PRO A 221 -32.14 6.25 16.28
N ARG A 222 -32.08 5.41 15.22
CA ARG A 222 -32.99 4.27 15.06
C ARG A 222 -32.69 3.12 16.03
N ASP A 223 -31.42 2.93 16.44
CA ASP A 223 -31.05 1.86 17.39
C ASP A 223 -31.42 2.21 18.83
N ARG A 224 -31.66 3.50 19.14
CA ARG A 224 -32.14 3.96 20.45
C ARG A 224 -33.64 3.76 20.67
N SER A 225 -34.40 3.46 19.61
CA SER A 225 -35.84 3.23 19.70
C SER A 225 -36.23 1.80 20.00
N LEU A 226 -35.28 0.89 20.19
CA LEU A 226 -35.47 -0.54 20.45
C LEU A 226 -34.98 -0.99 21.84
N SER A 227 -34.67 -0.06 22.75
CA SER A 227 -34.31 -0.33 24.14
C SER A 227 -35.38 0.16 25.13
#